data_eb18d7cf5104c6cf506153983153044e
#
_entry.id   eb18d7cf5104c6cf506153983153044e
#
_cell.length_a   1.000
_cell.length_b   1.000
_cell.length_c   1.000
_cell.angle_alpha   90.00
_cell.angle_beta   90.00
_cell.angle_gamma   90.00
#
_symmetry.space_group_name_H-M   'P 1'
#
loop_
_entity.id
_entity.type
_entity.pdbx_description
1 polymer ?
#
loop_
_entity_poly.entity_id
_entity_poly.type
_entity_poly.pdbx_seq_one_letter_code
_entity_poly.pdbx_strand_id
1 'polypeptide(L)'
;FNSVMHYNLITKYYFINKLNTKNIDKLDKQTAVIFRNYTSDNPDPKILLKIKRYCKKKGIKFYLSNNVKLAIKMNLDGAYIPSFNNNFTHLSYSYKKKFNLIGSAHNLKEIKIKEIQNVKKIFLSSLFKKNKNFLGLNRLRLLSNLTKNKIVVLGGVSKNNIKQLKLLNNPEFAGISYFE
;
A
#
# COMPACT_ATOMS: atom_id res chain seq x y z
N PHE A 1 -1.45 -8.09 -35.44
CA PHE A 1 -0.68 -7.19 -34.53
C PHE A 1 -1.31 -7.27 -33.14
N ASN A 2 -0.81 -8.16 -32.28
CA ASN A 2 -1.22 -8.23 -30.87
C ASN A 2 -0.43 -7.16 -30.10
N SER A 3 -1.06 -6.03 -29.79
CA SER A 3 -0.52 -5.11 -28.79
C SER A 3 -0.67 -5.75 -27.42
N VAL A 4 0.39 -6.35 -26.90
CA VAL A 4 0.47 -6.77 -25.51
C VAL A 4 0.37 -5.50 -24.66
N MET A 5 -0.81 -5.26 -24.06
CA MET A 5 -0.96 -4.24 -23.02
C MET A 5 -0.04 -4.63 -21.87
N HIS A 6 1.12 -4.01 -21.80
CA HIS A 6 1.98 -4.07 -20.62
C HIS A 6 1.23 -3.34 -19.49
N TYR A 7 0.45 -4.09 -18.70
CA TYR A 7 -0.02 -3.61 -17.42
C TYR A 7 1.20 -3.36 -16.55
N ASN A 8 1.53 -2.09 -16.31
CA ASN A 8 2.57 -1.72 -15.37
C ASN A 8 2.23 -2.29 -14.00
N LEU A 9 2.84 -3.40 -13.64
CA LEU A 9 2.63 -4.06 -12.36
C LEU A 9 3.19 -3.16 -11.25
N ILE A 10 2.34 -2.77 -10.30
CA ILE A 10 2.79 -2.00 -9.13
C ILE A 10 3.59 -2.91 -8.22
N THR A 11 4.83 -2.54 -7.97
CA THR A 11 5.77 -3.30 -7.13
C THR A 11 6.31 -2.50 -5.95
N LYS A 12 6.08 -1.19 -5.96
CA LYS A 12 6.55 -0.26 -4.93
C LYS A 12 5.42 0.64 -4.45
N TYR A 13 5.44 1.00 -3.16
CA TYR A 13 4.41 1.86 -2.57
C TYR A 13 5.06 2.93 -1.71
N TYR A 14 4.74 4.18 -2.00
CA TYR A 14 5.23 5.34 -1.27
C TYR A 14 4.13 5.93 -0.40
N PHE A 15 4.35 5.96 0.92
CA PHE A 15 3.44 6.60 1.86
C PHE A 15 3.74 8.09 1.97
N ILE A 16 2.69 8.90 1.83
CA ILE A 16 2.73 10.35 2.00
C ILE A 16 1.66 10.82 2.98
N ASN A 17 1.90 11.91 3.69
CA ASN A 17 0.92 12.59 4.54
C ASN A 17 0.58 14.01 4.05
N LYS A 18 1.30 14.49 3.05
CA LYS A 18 1.09 15.76 2.35
C LYS A 18 1.53 15.64 0.90
N LEU A 19 1.07 16.55 0.06
CA LEU A 19 1.53 16.63 -1.33
C LEU A 19 3.00 17.07 -1.38
N ASN A 20 3.85 16.20 -1.90
CA ASN A 20 5.26 16.51 -2.20
C ASN A 20 5.53 16.18 -3.67
N THR A 21 5.40 17.19 -4.52
CA THR A 21 5.57 17.02 -5.97
C THR A 21 6.98 16.61 -6.34
N LYS A 22 8.02 17.14 -5.65
CA LYS A 22 9.43 16.81 -5.91
C LYS A 22 9.70 15.32 -5.73
N ASN A 23 9.11 14.69 -4.71
CA ASN A 23 9.28 13.25 -4.48
C ASN A 23 8.44 12.44 -5.45
N ILE A 24 7.18 12.86 -5.73
CA ILE A 24 6.32 12.16 -6.69
C ILE A 24 6.92 12.21 -8.11
N ASP A 25 7.60 13.28 -8.48
CA ASP A 25 8.23 13.42 -9.80
C ASP A 25 9.35 12.39 -10.07
N LYS A 26 10.00 11.90 -9.00
CA LYS A 26 11.06 10.89 -9.10
C LYS A 26 10.52 9.45 -9.18
N LEU A 27 9.22 9.25 -8.97
CA LEU A 27 8.61 7.92 -8.97
C LEU A 27 8.46 7.39 -10.40
N ASP A 28 8.72 6.10 -10.55
CA ASP A 28 8.40 5.37 -11.77
C ASP A 28 6.93 4.89 -11.79
N LYS A 29 6.48 4.42 -12.95
CA LYS A 29 5.11 3.93 -13.14
C LYS A 29 4.80 2.62 -12.39
N GLN A 30 5.80 1.96 -11.83
CA GLN A 30 5.63 0.78 -10.98
C GLN A 30 5.42 1.15 -9.51
N THR A 31 5.47 2.44 -9.17
CA THR A 31 5.24 2.95 -7.83
C THR A 31 3.83 3.47 -7.69
N ALA A 32 3.15 3.09 -6.61
CA ALA A 32 1.88 3.67 -6.21
C ALA A 32 2.06 4.59 -5.00
N VAL A 33 1.23 5.62 -4.90
CA VAL A 33 1.20 6.54 -3.76
C VAL A 33 0.05 6.16 -2.84
N ILE A 34 0.32 6.10 -1.53
CA ILE A 34 -0.68 5.90 -0.48
C ILE A 34 -0.70 7.15 0.40
N PHE A 35 -1.81 7.89 0.37
CA PHE A 35 -2.01 9.00 1.29
C PHE A 35 -2.44 8.47 2.66
N ARG A 36 -1.64 8.74 3.68
CA ARG A 36 -1.84 8.27 5.04
C ARG A 36 -1.67 9.43 6.03
N ASN A 37 -2.77 9.98 6.46
CA ASN A 37 -2.80 10.98 7.52
C ASN A 37 -3.82 10.56 8.59
N TYR A 38 -3.32 10.25 9.78
CA TYR A 38 -4.14 9.80 10.91
C TYR A 38 -4.41 10.93 11.92
N THR A 39 -3.98 12.15 11.64
CA THR A 39 -4.26 13.31 12.52
C THR A 39 -5.67 13.85 12.32
N SER A 40 -6.35 13.41 11.28
CA SER A 40 -7.72 13.80 10.94
C SER A 40 -8.46 12.57 10.37
N ASP A 41 -9.63 12.26 10.93
CA ASP A 41 -10.49 11.16 10.44
C ASP A 41 -11.01 11.42 9.02
N ASN A 42 -11.11 12.68 8.62
CA ASN A 42 -11.51 13.09 7.28
C ASN A 42 -10.46 14.01 6.67
N PRO A 43 -9.59 13.49 5.79
CA PRO A 43 -8.64 14.33 5.06
C PRO A 43 -9.39 15.30 4.16
N ASP A 44 -8.87 16.53 4.04
CA ASP A 44 -9.45 17.57 3.18
C ASP A 44 -9.61 17.06 1.73
N PRO A 45 -10.84 16.99 1.19
CA PRO A 45 -11.08 16.54 -0.17
C PRO A 45 -10.34 17.36 -1.24
N LYS A 46 -10.07 18.64 -0.98
CA LYS A 46 -9.32 19.51 -1.91
C LYS A 46 -7.87 19.05 -2.03
N ILE A 47 -7.25 18.67 -0.93
CA ILE A 47 -5.88 18.11 -0.92
C ILE A 47 -5.86 16.78 -1.67
N LEU A 48 -6.79 15.89 -1.37
CA LEU A 48 -6.90 14.61 -2.05
C LEU A 48 -7.09 14.78 -3.57
N LEU A 49 -7.92 15.73 -3.97
CA LEU A 49 -8.15 16.02 -5.39
C LEU A 49 -6.88 16.54 -6.09
N LYS A 50 -6.10 17.39 -5.42
CA LYS A 50 -4.80 17.85 -5.94
C LYS A 50 -3.84 16.69 -6.14
N ILE A 51 -3.69 15.82 -5.13
CA ILE A 51 -2.82 14.63 -5.21
C ILE A 51 -3.30 13.70 -6.33
N LYS A 52 -4.60 13.40 -6.40
CA LYS A 52 -5.20 12.58 -7.45
C LYS A 52 -4.87 13.10 -8.85
N ARG A 53 -5.10 14.39 -9.10
CA ARG A 53 -4.80 15.02 -10.40
C ARG A 53 -3.33 14.92 -10.75
N TYR A 54 -2.47 15.14 -9.76
CA TYR A 54 -1.02 15.06 -9.95
C TYR A 54 -0.56 13.64 -10.27
N CYS A 55 -0.99 12.65 -9.49
CA CYS A 55 -0.69 11.24 -9.75
C CYS A 55 -1.23 10.78 -11.11
N LYS A 56 -2.46 11.18 -11.47
CA LYS A 56 -3.05 10.86 -12.78
C LYS A 56 -2.22 11.42 -13.94
N LYS A 57 -1.75 12.68 -13.85
CA LYS A 57 -0.86 13.30 -14.85
C LYS A 57 0.45 12.51 -15.02
N LYS A 58 0.96 11.91 -13.96
CA LYS A 58 2.18 11.10 -13.97
C LYS A 58 1.96 9.62 -14.31
N GLY A 59 0.71 9.18 -14.46
CA GLY A 59 0.37 7.77 -14.66
C GLY A 59 0.62 6.89 -13.43
N ILE A 60 0.60 7.48 -12.21
CA ILE A 60 0.85 6.84 -10.94
C ILE A 60 -0.47 6.50 -10.25
N LYS A 61 -0.59 5.29 -9.70
CA LYS A 61 -1.75 4.86 -8.93
C LYS A 61 -1.81 5.57 -7.59
N PHE A 62 -3.04 5.92 -7.16
CA PHE A 62 -3.27 6.65 -5.93
C PHE A 62 -4.29 5.94 -5.03
N TYR A 63 -3.88 5.67 -3.79
CA TYR A 63 -4.68 5.00 -2.75
C TYR A 63 -4.90 5.92 -1.55
N LEU A 64 -6.08 5.81 -0.95
CA LEU A 64 -6.41 6.51 0.30
C LEU A 64 -6.40 5.53 1.46
N SER A 65 -5.70 5.89 2.54
CA SER A 65 -5.68 5.10 3.78
C SER A 65 -6.93 5.33 4.63
N ASN A 66 -7.44 4.23 5.17
CA ASN A 66 -8.47 4.16 6.22
C ASN A 66 -9.86 4.77 5.90
N ASN A 67 -10.13 5.10 4.64
CA ASN A 67 -11.46 5.60 4.25
C ASN A 67 -11.86 5.07 2.87
N VAL A 68 -12.35 3.82 2.85
CA VAL A 68 -12.76 3.12 1.61
C VAL A 68 -13.91 3.85 0.91
N LYS A 69 -14.92 4.32 1.69
CA LYS A 69 -16.09 5.03 1.14
C LYS A 69 -15.68 6.30 0.39
N LEU A 70 -14.79 7.09 0.97
CA LEU A 70 -14.29 8.32 0.33
C LEU A 70 -13.41 7.99 -0.90
N ALA A 71 -12.58 6.96 -0.83
CA ALA A 71 -11.77 6.51 -1.97
C ALA A 71 -12.65 6.13 -3.18
N ILE A 72 -13.75 5.42 -2.93
CA ILE A 72 -14.75 5.06 -3.96
C ILE A 72 -15.41 6.32 -4.51
N LYS A 73 -15.95 7.20 -3.62
CA LYS A 73 -16.61 8.45 -4.00
C LYS A 73 -15.73 9.35 -4.86
N MET A 74 -14.44 9.40 -4.54
CA MET A 74 -13.46 10.18 -5.29
C MET A 74 -12.93 9.44 -6.53
N ASN A 75 -13.40 8.22 -6.81
CA ASN A 75 -12.93 7.41 -7.94
C ASN A 75 -11.38 7.30 -7.97
N LEU A 76 -10.80 6.92 -6.84
CA LEU A 76 -9.37 6.63 -6.71
C LEU A 76 -9.06 5.22 -7.24
N ASP A 77 -7.78 4.87 -7.36
CA ASP A 77 -7.35 3.53 -7.80
C ASP A 77 -7.58 2.45 -6.75
N GLY A 78 -7.74 2.84 -5.48
CA GLY A 78 -8.03 1.91 -4.40
C GLY A 78 -7.98 2.55 -3.02
N ALA A 79 -8.04 1.68 -2.01
CA ALA A 79 -7.91 2.07 -0.62
C ALA A 79 -6.96 1.14 0.12
N TYR A 80 -6.31 1.68 1.15
CA TYR A 80 -5.42 0.96 2.06
C TYR A 80 -6.09 0.84 3.44
N ILE A 81 -6.26 -0.38 3.92
CA ILE A 81 -6.87 -0.69 5.21
C ILE A 81 -5.76 -0.97 6.23
N PRO A 82 -5.52 -0.08 7.22
CA PRO A 82 -4.49 -0.28 8.23
C PRO A 82 -4.73 -1.53 9.10
N SER A 83 -3.69 -2.01 9.75
CA SER A 83 -3.74 -3.19 10.62
C SER A 83 -4.76 -3.05 11.77
N PHE A 84 -4.89 -1.86 12.33
CA PHE A 84 -5.82 -1.58 13.42
C PHE A 84 -7.30 -1.48 12.98
N ASN A 85 -7.57 -1.34 11.68
CA ASN A 85 -8.94 -1.27 11.18
C ASN A 85 -9.50 -2.67 10.97
N ASN A 86 -10.43 -3.06 11.84
CA ASN A 86 -11.14 -4.34 11.82
C ASN A 86 -12.59 -4.22 11.32
N ASN A 87 -12.94 -3.10 10.67
CA ASN A 87 -14.28 -2.85 10.16
C ASN A 87 -14.49 -3.59 8.83
N PHE A 88 -15.66 -4.20 8.67
CA PHE A 88 -16.06 -4.96 7.47
C PHE A 88 -17.13 -4.26 6.62
N THR A 89 -17.56 -3.06 7.00
CA THR A 89 -18.65 -2.31 6.31
C THR A 89 -18.41 -2.15 4.82
N HIS A 90 -17.14 -2.03 4.41
CA HIS A 90 -16.76 -1.87 3.00
C HIS A 90 -17.10 -3.08 2.12
N LEU A 91 -17.34 -4.26 2.71
CA LEU A 91 -17.76 -5.46 1.97
C LEU A 91 -19.15 -5.30 1.34
N SER A 92 -19.98 -4.38 1.86
CA SER A 92 -21.28 -4.03 1.29
C SER A 92 -21.21 -2.98 0.17
N TYR A 93 -20.05 -2.41 -0.09
CA TYR A 93 -19.91 -1.34 -1.09
C TYR A 93 -19.74 -1.90 -2.49
N SER A 94 -20.39 -1.28 -3.45
CA SER A 94 -20.15 -1.52 -4.87
C SER A 94 -19.01 -0.63 -5.36
N TYR A 95 -18.03 -1.19 -6.05
CA TYR A 95 -16.92 -0.46 -6.64
C TYR A 95 -16.45 -1.09 -7.96
N LYS A 96 -15.77 -0.30 -8.77
CA LYS A 96 -15.31 -0.74 -10.08
C LYS A 96 -14.32 -1.89 -9.98
N LYS A 97 -14.30 -2.80 -10.97
CA LYS A 97 -13.38 -3.94 -11.05
C LYS A 97 -11.90 -3.55 -10.91
N LYS A 98 -11.53 -2.33 -11.33
CA LYS A 98 -10.16 -1.78 -11.24
C LYS A 98 -9.80 -1.24 -9.86
N PHE A 99 -10.78 -1.06 -8.96
CA PHE A 99 -10.54 -0.59 -7.61
C PHE A 99 -9.88 -1.69 -6.77
N ASN A 100 -8.76 -1.37 -6.13
CA ASN A 100 -8.00 -2.36 -5.36
C ASN A 100 -8.05 -2.04 -3.87
N LEU A 101 -8.42 -3.05 -3.07
CA LEU A 101 -8.22 -3.03 -1.63
C LEU A 101 -6.87 -3.63 -1.31
N ILE A 102 -6.06 -2.92 -0.53
CA ILE A 102 -4.80 -3.38 0.03
C ILE A 102 -4.81 -3.09 1.53
N GLY A 103 -4.02 -3.80 2.32
CA GLY A 103 -4.05 -3.57 3.77
C GLY A 103 -2.78 -4.02 4.45
N SER A 104 -2.62 -3.72 5.75
CA SER A 104 -1.44 -4.12 6.53
C SER A 104 -1.75 -5.04 7.68
N ALA A 105 -0.74 -5.81 8.09
CA ALA A 105 -0.78 -6.70 9.23
C ALA A 105 0.60 -6.83 9.86
N HIS A 106 0.63 -7.19 11.17
CA HIS A 106 1.85 -7.42 11.94
C HIS A 106 1.96 -8.85 12.48
N ASN A 107 0.88 -9.60 12.44
CA ASN A 107 0.77 -10.95 12.98
C ASN A 107 -0.29 -11.77 12.22
N LEU A 108 -0.36 -13.06 12.53
CA LEU A 108 -1.28 -13.98 11.86
C LEU A 108 -2.77 -13.60 12.06
N LYS A 109 -3.16 -13.13 13.25
CA LYS A 109 -4.55 -12.69 13.51
C LYS A 109 -4.95 -11.55 12.59
N GLU A 110 -4.09 -10.55 12.44
CA GLU A 110 -4.34 -9.41 11.56
C GLU A 110 -4.33 -9.83 10.09
N ILE A 111 -3.47 -10.77 9.68
CA ILE A 111 -3.50 -11.36 8.33
C ILE A 111 -4.87 -11.95 8.05
N LYS A 112 -5.41 -12.78 8.96
CA LYS A 112 -6.73 -13.40 8.79
C LYS A 112 -7.86 -12.37 8.69
N ILE A 113 -7.79 -11.28 9.47
CA ILE A 113 -8.73 -10.16 9.34
C ILE A 113 -8.63 -9.52 7.95
N LYS A 114 -7.43 -9.30 7.43
CA LYS A 114 -7.23 -8.72 6.09
C LYS A 114 -7.73 -9.64 4.98
N GLU A 115 -7.59 -10.97 5.15
CA GLU A 115 -8.17 -11.95 4.22
C GLU A 115 -9.71 -11.84 4.18
N ILE A 116 -10.37 -11.77 5.34
CA ILE A 116 -11.84 -11.59 5.44
C ILE A 116 -12.26 -10.23 4.87
N GLN A 117 -11.45 -9.18 5.07
CA GLN A 117 -11.65 -7.85 4.47
C GLN A 117 -11.46 -7.83 2.94
N ASN A 118 -11.13 -8.98 2.33
CA ASN A 118 -10.97 -9.15 0.89
C ASN A 118 -9.91 -8.23 0.26
N VAL A 119 -8.82 -7.97 1.00
CA VAL A 119 -7.69 -7.22 0.43
C VAL A 119 -6.91 -8.10 -0.55
N LYS A 120 -6.39 -7.51 -1.61
CA LYS A 120 -5.61 -8.23 -2.63
C LYS A 120 -4.14 -8.42 -2.24
N LYS A 121 -3.61 -7.51 -1.43
CA LYS A 121 -2.22 -7.52 -0.98
C LYS A 121 -2.15 -7.17 0.49
N ILE A 122 -1.27 -7.85 1.22
CA ILE A 122 -1.04 -7.62 2.66
C ILE A 122 0.36 -7.07 2.87
N PHE A 123 0.43 -5.90 3.48
CA PHE A 123 1.67 -5.22 3.85
C PHE A 123 2.11 -5.73 5.21
N LEU A 124 3.11 -6.61 5.25
CA LEU A 124 3.67 -7.11 6.49
C LEU A 124 4.75 -6.17 7.02
N SER A 125 4.62 -5.77 8.26
CA SER A 125 5.54 -4.87 8.94
C SER A 125 5.80 -5.31 10.40
N SER A 126 6.94 -5.05 10.95
CA SER A 126 8.06 -4.26 10.42
C SER A 126 9.22 -5.17 10.07
N LEU A 127 9.77 -5.06 8.87
CA LEU A 127 10.88 -5.93 8.47
C LEU A 127 12.21 -5.48 9.13
N PHE A 128 12.63 -4.24 8.94
CA PHE A 128 13.94 -3.75 9.39
C PHE A 128 13.84 -2.77 10.58
N LYS A 129 12.74 -2.03 10.70
CA LYS A 129 12.57 -1.08 11.80
C LYS A 129 12.32 -1.80 13.11
N LYS A 130 13.27 -1.70 14.04
CA LYS A 130 13.17 -2.28 15.39
C LYS A 130 12.16 -1.47 16.21
N ASN A 131 10.93 -1.96 16.30
CA ASN A 131 9.84 -1.44 17.11
C ASN A 131 9.02 -2.62 17.67
N LYS A 132 7.92 -2.36 18.39
CA LYS A 132 7.06 -3.41 18.97
C LYS A 132 6.55 -4.45 17.95
N ASN A 133 6.50 -4.08 16.67
CA ASN A 133 6.02 -4.93 15.58
C ASN A 133 7.18 -5.52 14.74
N PHE A 134 8.41 -5.49 15.25
CA PHE A 134 9.57 -6.00 14.52
C PHE A 134 9.43 -7.50 14.25
N LEU A 135 9.54 -7.88 12.99
CA LEU A 135 9.45 -9.26 12.52
C LEU A 135 10.82 -9.86 12.19
N GLY A 136 11.67 -9.08 11.52
CA GLY A 136 12.88 -9.61 10.89
C GLY A 136 12.57 -10.53 9.71
N LEU A 137 13.60 -11.03 9.05
CA LEU A 137 13.48 -11.84 7.83
C LEU A 137 12.77 -13.18 8.08
N ASN A 138 13.16 -13.90 9.14
CA ASN A 138 12.66 -15.26 9.39
C ASN A 138 11.16 -15.27 9.73
N ARG A 139 10.73 -14.40 10.65
CA ARG A 139 9.32 -14.32 11.04
C ARG A 139 8.44 -13.79 9.91
N LEU A 140 8.94 -12.84 9.14
CA LEU A 140 8.21 -12.32 7.96
C LEU A 140 8.02 -13.43 6.93
N ARG A 141 9.05 -14.24 6.64
CA ARG A 141 8.96 -15.39 5.74
C ARG A 141 7.94 -16.43 6.25
N LEU A 142 7.98 -16.74 7.55
CA LEU A 142 7.01 -17.66 8.14
C LEU A 142 5.58 -17.16 7.95
N LEU A 143 5.29 -15.91 8.29
CA LEU A 143 3.96 -15.32 8.14
C LEU A 143 3.52 -15.25 6.68
N SER A 144 4.42 -14.96 5.76
CA SER A 144 4.09 -14.91 4.32
C SER A 144 3.66 -16.27 3.76
N ASN A 145 4.16 -17.37 4.31
CA ASN A 145 3.76 -18.72 3.90
C ASN A 145 2.38 -19.14 4.46
N LEU A 146 1.85 -18.41 5.44
CA LEU A 146 0.55 -18.70 6.07
C LEU A 146 -0.64 -17.99 5.40
N THR A 147 -0.40 -17.31 4.29
CA THR A 147 -1.44 -16.63 3.51
C THR A 147 -1.27 -16.87 2.02
N LYS A 148 -2.40 -16.87 1.29
CA LYS A 148 -2.40 -16.90 -0.18
C LYS A 148 -2.33 -15.49 -0.79
N ASN A 149 -2.49 -14.46 0.03
CA ASN A 149 -2.42 -13.09 -0.43
C ASN A 149 -0.98 -12.70 -0.78
N LYS A 150 -0.83 -11.90 -1.81
CA LYS A 150 0.47 -11.33 -2.17
C LYS A 150 0.99 -10.42 -1.06
N ILE A 151 2.23 -10.65 -0.65
CA ILE A 151 2.88 -9.90 0.42
C ILE A 151 3.63 -8.71 -0.15
N VAL A 152 3.47 -7.57 0.53
CA VAL A 152 4.27 -6.36 0.36
C VAL A 152 5.05 -6.13 1.65
N VAL A 153 6.35 -5.98 1.55
CA VAL A 153 7.21 -5.76 2.71
C VAL A 153 7.18 -4.30 3.13
N LEU A 154 7.00 -4.04 4.43
CA LEU A 154 6.95 -2.69 4.99
C LEU A 154 7.80 -2.62 6.28
N GLY A 155 8.31 -1.41 6.57
CA GLY A 155 8.99 -1.10 7.84
C GLY A 155 10.50 -1.04 7.73
N GLY A 156 11.02 0.17 7.52
CA GLY A 156 12.44 0.48 7.49
C GLY A 156 13.15 0.13 6.18
N VAL A 157 12.43 -0.12 5.10
CA VAL A 157 13.04 -0.31 3.77
C VAL A 157 13.67 1.00 3.29
N SER A 158 14.93 0.94 2.88
CA SER A 158 15.75 2.07 2.44
C SER A 158 16.69 1.64 1.31
N LYS A 159 17.35 2.60 0.67
CA LYS A 159 18.35 2.31 -0.37
C LYS A 159 19.53 1.47 0.15
N ASN A 160 19.84 1.60 1.45
CA ASN A 160 20.95 0.86 2.07
C ASN A 160 20.65 -0.62 2.31
N ASN A 161 19.38 -0.98 2.53
CA ASN A 161 18.99 -2.36 2.88
C ASN A 161 18.13 -3.07 1.84
N ILE A 162 17.72 -2.37 0.78
CA ILE A 162 16.86 -2.93 -0.30
C ILE A 162 17.41 -4.24 -0.89
N LYS A 163 18.73 -4.39 -0.98
CA LYS A 163 19.38 -5.59 -1.50
C LYS A 163 19.05 -6.85 -0.67
N GLN A 164 18.75 -6.70 0.62
CA GLN A 164 18.38 -7.81 1.50
C GLN A 164 17.01 -8.41 1.15
N LEU A 165 16.17 -7.71 0.39
CA LEU A 165 14.89 -8.26 -0.09
C LEU A 165 15.08 -9.46 -1.03
N LYS A 166 16.26 -9.64 -1.62
CA LYS A 166 16.61 -10.84 -2.39
C LYS A 166 16.45 -12.13 -1.56
N LEU A 167 16.70 -12.05 -0.25
CA LEU A 167 16.52 -13.16 0.68
C LEU A 167 15.05 -13.59 0.87
N LEU A 168 14.13 -12.76 0.41
CA LEU A 168 12.68 -12.99 0.41
C LEU A 168 12.11 -13.14 -1.02
N ASN A 169 12.93 -13.53 -2.00
CA ASN A 169 12.55 -13.68 -3.42
C ASN A 169 12.04 -12.36 -4.04
N ASN A 170 12.68 -11.24 -3.72
CA ASN A 170 12.37 -9.91 -4.25
C ASN A 170 10.87 -9.54 -4.14
N PRO A 171 10.31 -9.48 -2.93
CA PRO A 171 8.92 -9.11 -2.75
C PRO A 171 8.68 -7.65 -3.17
N GLU A 172 7.41 -7.32 -3.41
CA GLU A 172 6.99 -5.92 -3.45
C GLU A 172 7.28 -5.26 -2.11
N PHE A 173 7.56 -3.96 -2.11
CA PHE A 173 7.85 -3.24 -0.88
C PHE A 173 7.16 -1.88 -0.79
N ALA A 174 7.06 -1.40 0.44
CA ALA A 174 6.53 -0.09 0.77
C ALA A 174 7.43 0.64 1.76
N GLY A 175 7.40 1.97 1.71
CA GLY A 175 8.20 2.76 2.63
C GLY A 175 8.05 4.26 2.44
N ILE A 176 8.86 4.99 3.19
CA ILE A 176 9.05 6.43 3.10
C ILE A 176 10.53 6.69 2.76
N SER A 177 11.43 6.22 3.62
CA SER A 177 12.88 6.49 3.54
C SER A 177 13.57 5.99 2.26
N TYR A 178 12.95 5.08 1.52
CA TYR A 178 13.47 4.64 0.22
C TYR A 178 13.29 5.72 -0.86
N PHE A 179 12.22 6.53 -0.75
CA PHE A 179 11.82 7.51 -1.75
C PHE A 179 12.28 8.93 -1.41
N GLU A 180 12.74 9.17 -0.22
CA GLU A 180 13.31 10.43 0.29
C GLU A 180 14.83 10.37 0.32
#